data_579fec43a816d79512ff193b72b3edd5
#
_entry.id   579fec43a816d79512ff193b72b3edd5
#
_cell.length_a   1.000
_cell.length_b   1.000
_cell.length_c   1.000
_cell.angle_alpha   90.00
_cell.angle_beta   90.00
_cell.angle_gamma   90.00
#
_symmetry.space_group_name_H-M   'P 1'
#
loop_
_entity.id
_entity.type
_entity.pdbx_description
1 polymer ?
#
loop_
_entity_poly.entity_id
_entity_poly.type
_entity_poly.pdbx_seq_one_letter_code
_entity_poly.pdbx_strand_id
1 'polypeptide(L)'
;MDAEYDDGEIEVEIVHERRGKDVYFSKDHNWLRTEWDVRKNELPAAVLTQISTSYPSWKIDDAEYVETPSGDWFKIELEKGDSEVKIKITAAGVIL
;
A
#
# COMPACT_ATOMS: atom_id res chain seq x y z
N MET A 1 -11.81 -16.49 6.52
CA MET A 1 -11.76 -15.90 5.16
C MET A 1 -13.11 -15.30 4.82
N ASP A 2 -13.13 -14.02 4.58
CA ASP A 2 -14.35 -13.29 4.23
C ASP A 2 -14.24 -12.79 2.79
N ALA A 3 -15.34 -12.83 2.06
CA ALA A 3 -15.41 -12.33 0.69
C ALA A 3 -16.51 -11.29 0.58
N GLU A 4 -16.19 -10.17 -0.04
CA GLU A 4 -17.14 -9.08 -0.27
C GLU A 4 -17.14 -8.67 -1.73
N TYR A 5 -18.27 -8.14 -2.18
CA TYR A 5 -18.41 -7.62 -3.55
C TYR A 5 -18.59 -6.12 -3.48
N ASP A 6 -17.66 -5.36 -4.07
CA ASP A 6 -17.72 -3.91 -4.10
C ASP A 6 -17.27 -3.42 -5.48
N ASP A 7 -18.07 -2.53 -6.09
CA ASP A 7 -17.79 -1.93 -7.40
C ASP A 7 -17.38 -2.93 -8.49
N GLY A 8 -17.94 -4.14 -8.43
CA GLY A 8 -17.62 -5.19 -9.38
C GLY A 8 -16.35 -5.94 -9.07
N GLU A 9 -15.72 -5.70 -7.92
CA GLU A 9 -14.58 -6.44 -7.43
C GLU A 9 -14.99 -7.40 -6.33
N ILE A 10 -14.25 -8.48 -6.21
CA ILE A 10 -14.40 -9.43 -5.10
C ILE A 10 -13.20 -9.24 -4.19
N GLU A 11 -13.47 -8.89 -2.93
CA GLU A 11 -12.44 -8.77 -1.90
C GLU A 11 -12.43 -10.01 -1.02
N VAL A 12 -11.26 -10.60 -0.82
CA VAL A 12 -11.07 -11.75 0.05
C VAL A 12 -10.01 -11.41 1.08
N GLU A 13 -10.36 -11.53 2.36
CA GLU A 13 -9.40 -11.33 3.44
C GLU A 13 -8.75 -12.66 3.79
N ILE A 14 -7.42 -12.68 3.83
CA ILE A 14 -6.65 -13.88 4.20
C ILE A 14 -5.62 -13.52 5.26
N VAL A 15 -5.09 -14.54 5.93
CA VAL A 15 -3.92 -14.38 6.80
C VAL A 15 -2.79 -15.23 6.20
N HIS A 16 -1.68 -14.56 5.88
CA HIS A 16 -0.51 -15.20 5.30
C HIS A 16 0.74 -14.68 6.01
N GLU A 17 1.57 -15.59 6.50
CA GLU A 17 2.78 -15.22 7.24
C GLU A 17 2.48 -14.31 8.44
N ARG A 18 1.40 -14.64 9.18
CA ARG A 18 0.93 -13.89 10.35
C ARG A 18 0.48 -12.47 10.04
N ARG A 19 0.17 -12.19 8.78
CA ARG A 19 -0.23 -10.86 8.32
C ARG A 19 -1.58 -10.96 7.62
N GLY A 20 -2.50 -10.10 8.01
CA GLY A 20 -3.77 -9.96 7.31
C GLY A 20 -3.54 -9.29 5.95
N LYS A 21 -4.10 -9.86 4.90
CA LYS A 21 -3.98 -9.34 3.55
C LYS A 21 -5.34 -9.31 2.89
N ASP A 22 -5.58 -8.27 2.10
CA ASP A 22 -6.78 -8.12 1.29
C ASP A 22 -6.43 -8.44 -0.16
N VAL A 23 -7.10 -9.43 -0.72
CA VAL A 23 -6.87 -9.89 -2.10
C VAL A 23 -8.09 -9.51 -2.94
N TYR A 24 -7.87 -8.83 -4.04
CA TYR A 24 -8.93 -8.33 -4.91
C TYR A 24 -8.94 -9.05 -6.24
N PHE A 25 -10.12 -9.48 -6.65
CA PHE A 25 -10.36 -10.15 -7.93
C PHE A 25 -11.42 -9.40 -8.72
N SER A 26 -11.34 -9.49 -10.05
CA SER A 26 -12.40 -9.01 -10.92
C SER A 26 -13.61 -9.95 -10.82
N LYS A 27 -14.74 -9.55 -11.41
CA LYS A 27 -15.92 -10.41 -11.52
C LYS A 27 -15.61 -11.73 -12.22
N ASP A 28 -14.63 -11.74 -13.13
CA ASP A 28 -14.20 -12.92 -13.87
C ASP A 28 -13.16 -13.74 -13.12
N HIS A 29 -12.95 -13.42 -11.84
CA HIS A 29 -12.01 -14.10 -10.94
C HIS A 29 -10.54 -13.96 -11.35
N ASN A 30 -10.18 -12.87 -12.05
CA ASN A 30 -8.79 -12.53 -12.32
C ASN A 30 -8.24 -11.74 -11.15
N TRP A 31 -7.04 -12.09 -10.71
CA TRP A 31 -6.39 -11.35 -9.63
C TRP A 31 -6.04 -9.93 -10.08
N LEU A 32 -6.47 -8.95 -9.29
CA LEU A 32 -6.23 -7.54 -9.55
C LEU A 32 -5.08 -7.00 -8.71
N ARG A 33 -5.11 -7.26 -7.42
CA ARG A 33 -4.08 -6.81 -6.50
C ARG A 33 -4.22 -7.47 -5.13
N THR A 34 -3.15 -7.40 -4.36
CA THR A 34 -3.15 -7.78 -2.95
C THR A 34 -2.57 -6.61 -2.16
N GLU A 35 -3.20 -6.25 -1.05
CA GLU A 35 -2.78 -5.12 -0.22
C GLU A 35 -2.64 -5.58 1.23
N TRP A 36 -1.63 -5.04 1.92
CA TRP A 36 -1.50 -5.26 3.37
C TRP A 36 -0.75 -4.12 4.02
N ASP A 37 -1.05 -3.91 5.31
CA ASP A 37 -0.39 -2.89 6.09
C ASP A 37 1.07 -3.27 6.36
N VAL A 38 1.96 -2.30 6.28
CA VAL A 38 3.35 -2.46 6.65
C VAL A 38 3.72 -1.41 7.69
N ARG A 39 4.71 -1.73 8.51
CA ARG A 39 5.22 -0.81 9.52
C ARG A 39 6.28 0.08 8.90
N LYS A 40 6.50 1.25 9.50
CA LYS A 40 7.53 2.19 9.04
C LYS A 40 8.91 1.51 8.94
N ASN A 41 9.25 0.65 9.88
CA ASN A 41 10.55 -0.04 9.89
C ASN A 41 10.65 -1.15 8.83
N GLU A 42 9.55 -1.47 8.15
CA GLU A 42 9.54 -2.42 7.04
C GLU A 42 9.74 -1.72 5.69
N LEU A 43 9.74 -0.40 5.66
CA LEU A 43 9.93 0.35 4.42
C LEU A 43 11.40 0.34 4.00
N PRO A 44 11.68 0.17 2.70
CA PRO A 44 13.06 0.23 2.19
C PRO A 44 13.71 1.58 2.49
N ALA A 45 15.03 1.58 2.68
CA ALA A 45 15.78 2.82 2.92
C ALA A 45 15.58 3.84 1.81
N ALA A 46 15.49 3.39 0.55
CA ALA A 46 15.27 4.27 -0.60
C ALA A 46 13.92 5.01 -0.49
N VAL A 47 12.89 4.35 0.03
CA VAL A 47 11.56 4.94 0.25
C VAL A 47 11.65 6.02 1.34
N LEU A 48 12.27 5.70 2.47
CA LEU A 48 12.42 6.64 3.58
C LEU A 48 13.24 7.87 3.18
N THR A 49 14.31 7.67 2.42
CA THR A 49 15.15 8.76 1.92
C THR A 49 14.37 9.68 0.99
N GLN A 50 13.62 9.10 0.05
CA GLN A 50 12.83 9.88 -0.90
C GLN A 50 11.75 10.70 -0.20
N ILE A 51 11.09 10.12 0.79
CA ILE A 51 10.08 10.85 1.58
C ILE A 51 10.72 12.01 2.33
N SER A 52 11.86 11.78 2.98
CA SER A 52 12.57 12.85 3.70
C SER A 52 13.00 13.99 2.80
N THR A 53 13.34 13.67 1.55
CA THR A 53 13.79 14.66 0.57
C THR A 53 12.62 15.45 -0.03
N SER A 54 11.56 14.75 -0.42
CA SER A 54 10.42 15.36 -1.11
C SER A 54 9.37 15.95 -0.17
N TYR A 55 9.28 15.42 1.03
CA TYR A 55 8.27 15.84 2.03
C TYR A 55 8.95 16.10 3.38
N PRO A 56 9.88 17.09 3.45
CA PRO A 56 10.52 17.40 4.72
C PRO A 56 9.49 17.87 5.76
N SER A 57 9.63 17.41 6.99
CA SER A 57 8.73 17.74 8.11
C SER A 57 7.35 17.07 8.06
N TRP A 58 7.09 16.21 7.08
CA TRP A 58 5.89 15.37 7.08
C TRP A 58 6.15 14.08 7.83
N LYS A 59 5.13 13.54 8.48
CA LYS A 59 5.20 12.27 9.20
C LYS A 59 4.47 11.18 8.42
N ILE A 60 5.02 9.98 8.46
CA ILE A 60 4.33 8.82 7.91
C ILE A 60 3.25 8.39 8.92
N ASP A 61 1.99 8.49 8.51
CA ASP A 61 0.85 8.13 9.33
C ASP A 61 0.43 6.68 9.06
N ASP A 62 0.47 6.25 7.80
CA ASP A 62 0.06 4.91 7.42
C ASP A 62 0.86 4.47 6.19
N ALA A 63 1.06 3.16 6.05
CA ALA A 63 1.75 2.59 4.91
C ALA A 63 1.17 1.22 4.59
N GLU A 64 0.94 0.99 3.29
CA GLU A 64 0.47 -0.28 2.76
C GLU A 64 1.37 -0.72 1.62
N TYR A 65 1.53 -2.03 1.45
CA TYR A 65 2.17 -2.59 0.28
C TYR A 65 1.09 -3.08 -0.68
N VAL A 66 1.25 -2.78 -1.95
CA VAL A 66 0.29 -3.15 -3.00
C VAL A 66 1.02 -3.96 -4.07
N GLU A 67 0.59 -5.22 -4.24
CA GLU A 67 1.09 -6.09 -5.33
C GLU A 67 0.06 -6.13 -6.44
N THR A 68 0.51 -5.98 -7.68
CA THR A 68 -0.35 -6.12 -8.86
C THR A 68 0.36 -6.92 -9.95
N PRO A 69 -0.37 -7.41 -10.98
CA PRO A 69 0.25 -8.10 -12.10
C PRO A 69 1.27 -7.26 -12.87
N SER A 70 1.14 -5.93 -12.83
CA SER A 70 2.02 -5.02 -13.58
C SER A 70 3.11 -4.38 -12.73
N GLY A 71 3.18 -4.67 -11.45
CA GLY A 71 4.20 -4.13 -10.57
C GLY A 71 3.68 -3.88 -9.17
N ASP A 72 4.59 -3.52 -8.29
CA ASP A 72 4.31 -3.34 -6.88
C ASP A 72 4.73 -1.94 -6.44
N TRP A 73 4.04 -1.41 -5.44
CA TRP A 73 4.39 -0.12 -4.86
C TRP A 73 3.92 -0.05 -3.41
N PHE A 74 4.41 0.96 -2.71
CA PHE A 74 3.89 1.33 -1.40
C PHE A 74 2.92 2.49 -1.53
N LYS A 75 1.82 2.41 -0.82
CA LYS A 75 0.86 3.50 -0.68
C LYS A 75 1.07 4.09 0.69
N ILE A 76 1.50 5.35 0.76
CA ILE A 76 1.90 5.99 2.00
C ILE A 76 1.06 7.21 2.25
N GLU A 77 0.51 7.29 3.46
CA GLU A 77 -0.20 8.47 3.93
C GLU A 77 0.75 9.29 4.80
N LEU A 78 0.92 10.55 4.43
CA LEU A 78 1.76 11.51 5.15
C LEU A 78 0.86 12.55 5.79
N GLU A 79 1.23 13.01 6.99
CA GLU A 79 0.52 14.09 7.65
C GLU A 79 1.46 15.19 8.12
N LYS A 80 0.95 16.41 8.12
CA LYS A 80 1.64 17.59 8.65
C LYS A 80 0.58 18.55 9.18
N GLY A 81 0.50 18.67 10.51
CA GLY A 81 -0.58 19.44 11.14
C GLY A 81 -1.93 18.83 10.77
N ASP A 82 -2.81 19.62 10.18
CA ASP A 82 -4.13 19.16 9.76
C ASP A 82 -4.16 18.73 8.28
N SER A 83 -3.01 18.68 7.62
CA SER A 83 -2.91 18.33 6.20
C SER A 83 -2.49 16.89 6.03
N GLU A 84 -3.05 16.23 5.02
CA GLU A 84 -2.72 14.86 4.65
C GLU A 84 -2.42 14.78 3.17
N VAL A 85 -1.47 13.90 2.81
CA VAL A 85 -1.11 13.60 1.42
C VAL A 85 -0.94 12.10 1.31
N LYS A 86 -1.46 11.52 0.22
CA LYS A 86 -1.24 10.10 -0.10
C LYS A 86 -0.36 10.02 -1.33
N ILE A 87 0.68 9.20 -1.24
CA ILE A 87 1.62 9.01 -2.34
C ILE A 87 1.74 7.51 -2.67
N LYS A 88 2.10 7.23 -3.92
CA LYS A 88 2.52 5.90 -4.35
C LYS A 88 4.01 5.97 -4.64
N ILE A 89 4.77 5.03 -4.11
CA ILE A 89 6.21 5.04 -4.25
C ILE A 89 6.73 3.61 -4.44
N THR A 90 7.62 3.41 -5.39
CA THR A 90 8.23 2.09 -5.61
C THR A 90 9.26 1.77 -4.52
N ALA A 91 9.64 0.51 -4.40
CA ALA A 91 10.68 0.08 -3.46
C ALA A 91 12.03 0.75 -3.75
N ALA A 92 12.25 1.20 -4.98
CA ALA A 92 13.46 1.94 -5.37
C ALA A 92 13.40 3.42 -5.00
N GLY A 93 12.27 3.90 -4.45
CA GLY A 93 12.12 5.29 -4.05
C GLY A 93 11.62 6.22 -5.14
N VAL A 94 10.98 5.69 -6.18
CA VAL A 94 10.43 6.49 -7.27
C VAL A 94 8.96 6.79 -6.96
N ILE A 95 8.62 8.06 -6.85
CA ILE A 95 7.22 8.50 -6.64
C ILE A 95 6.48 8.40 -7.97
N LEU A 96 5.36 7.72 -7.94
CA LEU A 96 4.53 7.46 -9.13
C LEU A 96 3.44 8.52 -9.33
#